data_9e8d6f07a9203f646eb97ba9918aab3f
#
_entry.id   9e8d6f07a9203f646eb97ba9918aab3f
#
_cell.length_a   1.000
_cell.length_b   1.000
_cell.length_c   1.000
_cell.angle_alpha   90.00
_cell.angle_beta   90.00
_cell.angle_gamma   90.00
#
_symmetry.space_group_name_H-M   'P 1'
#
loop_
_entity.id
_entity.type
_entity.pdbx_description
1 polymer ?
#
loop_
_entity_poly.entity_id
_entity_poly.type
_entity_poly.pdbx_seq_one_letter_code
_entity_poly.pdbx_strand_id
1 'polypeptide(L)'
;MKTKAVVFDAYGTLFDVNSAAEKCKSEIGKNWEDFANFWRTTQLEYTWLRSLMGKHKDFWKITEDSLNKSMKVFKIDSSMKKQLLDLYKILQTFPEVKDTLKKLKKNKYKLAILSNGTPSLLNELVISNNLKDFFDDILSVEEVETYKPHSKVYNIPIKKYQIKKNQVLYLSANSWDVSGAGNYGYNVIWVNRNKIIFDELDYKPKNEIKSLNELMSLL
;
A
#
# COMPACT_ATOMS: atom_id res chain seq x y z
N MET A 1 -13.80 22.11 -4.38
CA MET A 1 -13.62 22.16 -2.91
C MET A 1 -12.12 21.93 -2.64
N LYS A 2 -11.51 22.65 -1.70
CA LYS A 2 -10.04 22.57 -1.48
C LYS A 2 -9.66 21.28 -0.76
N THR A 3 -8.67 20.54 -1.29
CA THR A 3 -8.04 19.39 -0.63
C THR A 3 -7.43 19.80 0.71
N LYS A 4 -7.74 19.06 1.78
CA LYS A 4 -7.21 19.27 3.14
C LYS A 4 -6.16 18.24 3.52
N ALA A 5 -6.32 17.00 3.07
CA ALA A 5 -5.40 15.92 3.33
C ALA A 5 -5.08 15.15 2.05
N VAL A 6 -3.81 14.80 1.88
CA VAL A 6 -3.32 13.88 0.87
C VAL A 6 -2.98 12.57 1.57
N VAL A 7 -3.68 11.51 1.22
CA VAL A 7 -3.57 10.20 1.87
C VAL A 7 -3.06 9.19 0.87
N PHE A 8 -2.00 8.49 1.24
CA PHE A 8 -1.34 7.51 0.38
C PHE A 8 -1.60 6.09 0.87
N ASP A 9 -1.90 5.18 -0.04
CA ASP A 9 -1.61 3.78 0.18
C ASP A 9 -0.10 3.56 0.32
N ALA A 10 0.32 2.47 0.99
CA ALA A 10 1.73 2.19 1.23
C ALA A 10 2.32 1.23 0.19
N TYR A 11 1.86 -0.01 0.19
CA TYR A 11 2.45 -1.13 -0.56
C TYR A 11 2.13 -1.08 -2.06
N GLY A 12 3.15 -0.94 -2.90
CA GLY A 12 3.04 -0.72 -4.34
C GLY A 12 2.87 0.75 -4.73
N THR A 13 2.51 1.62 -3.78
CA THR A 13 2.31 3.06 -4.02
C THR A 13 3.53 3.88 -3.60
N LEU A 14 3.95 3.77 -2.36
CA LEU A 14 5.15 4.39 -1.80
C LEU A 14 6.32 3.41 -1.75
N PHE A 15 6.07 2.15 -1.39
CA PHE A 15 7.08 1.10 -1.19
C PHE A 15 6.93 0.01 -2.24
N ASP A 16 8.04 -0.40 -2.84
CA ASP A 16 8.09 -1.47 -3.82
C ASP A 16 8.01 -2.84 -3.13
N VAL A 17 6.88 -3.51 -3.29
CA VAL A 17 6.60 -4.81 -2.67
C VAL A 17 7.47 -5.94 -3.22
N ASN A 18 8.01 -5.80 -4.43
CA ASN A 18 8.85 -6.81 -5.07
C ASN A 18 10.31 -6.72 -4.61
N SER A 19 10.71 -5.59 -4.02
CA SER A 19 12.11 -5.33 -3.66
C SER A 19 12.70 -6.36 -2.67
N ALA A 20 11.88 -7.03 -1.85
CA ALA A 20 12.33 -8.10 -0.96
C ALA A 20 12.74 -9.36 -1.75
N ALA A 21 11.88 -9.82 -2.66
CA ALA A 21 12.15 -10.99 -3.48
C ALA A 21 13.25 -10.69 -4.52
N GLU A 22 13.29 -9.48 -5.06
CA GLU A 22 14.34 -9.05 -6.00
C GLU A 22 15.74 -9.13 -5.38
N LYS A 23 15.87 -8.75 -4.13
CA LYS A 23 17.16 -8.87 -3.41
C LYS A 23 17.62 -10.31 -3.20
N CYS A 24 16.70 -11.28 -3.28
CA CYS A 24 16.96 -12.71 -3.19
C CYS A 24 16.88 -13.42 -4.56
N LYS A 25 16.92 -12.69 -5.68
CA LYS A 25 16.71 -13.27 -7.01
C LYS A 25 17.74 -14.32 -7.40
N SER A 26 18.98 -14.21 -6.91
CA SER A 26 20.03 -15.21 -7.13
C SER A 26 19.71 -16.55 -6.47
N GLU A 27 19.12 -16.51 -5.28
CA GLU A 27 18.78 -17.70 -4.48
C GLU A 27 17.43 -18.30 -4.93
N ILE A 28 16.43 -17.46 -5.25
CA ILE A 28 15.12 -17.87 -5.75
C ILE A 28 15.23 -18.41 -7.19
N GLY A 29 16.15 -17.85 -7.99
CA GLY A 29 16.36 -18.23 -9.37
C GLY A 29 15.42 -17.51 -10.35
N LYS A 30 15.33 -18.06 -11.57
CA LYS A 30 14.63 -17.44 -12.72
C LYS A 30 13.14 -17.10 -12.49
N ASN A 31 12.49 -17.76 -11.56
CA ASN A 31 11.06 -17.58 -11.26
C ASN A 31 10.81 -16.57 -10.13
N TRP A 32 11.79 -15.74 -9.78
CA TRP A 32 11.65 -14.82 -8.64
C TRP A 32 10.50 -13.80 -8.80
N GLU A 33 10.22 -13.33 -10.02
CA GLU A 33 9.10 -12.42 -10.30
C GLU A 33 7.75 -13.11 -10.10
N ASP A 34 7.60 -14.32 -10.63
CA ASP A 34 6.39 -15.13 -10.46
C ASP A 34 6.15 -15.46 -8.97
N PHE A 35 7.22 -15.78 -8.25
CA PHE A 35 7.17 -15.98 -6.80
C PHE A 35 6.72 -14.73 -6.07
N ALA A 36 7.32 -13.57 -6.37
CA ALA A 36 6.96 -12.30 -5.75
C ALA A 36 5.49 -11.94 -6.01
N ASN A 37 5.05 -12.07 -7.27
CA ASN A 37 3.67 -11.80 -7.67
C ASN A 37 2.69 -12.77 -6.98
N PHE A 38 3.02 -14.06 -6.91
CA PHE A 38 2.19 -15.06 -6.24
C PHE A 38 2.12 -14.80 -4.73
N TRP A 39 3.24 -14.45 -4.09
CA TRP A 39 3.26 -14.07 -2.68
C TRP A 39 2.35 -12.86 -2.42
N ARG A 40 2.49 -11.81 -3.23
CA ARG A 40 1.66 -10.61 -3.11
C ARG A 40 0.18 -10.89 -3.33
N THR A 41 -0.18 -11.62 -4.38
CA THR A 41 -1.58 -11.96 -4.68
C THR A 41 -2.18 -12.80 -3.56
N THR A 42 -1.49 -13.83 -3.09
CA THR A 42 -1.94 -14.67 -1.96
C THR A 42 -2.11 -13.85 -0.68
N GLN A 43 -1.20 -12.89 -0.42
CA GLN A 43 -1.30 -12.00 0.73
C GLN A 43 -2.60 -11.16 0.68
N LEU A 44 -2.91 -10.57 -0.47
CA LEU A 44 -4.14 -9.79 -0.66
C LEU A 44 -5.39 -10.67 -0.55
N GLU A 45 -5.42 -11.82 -1.21
CA GLU A 45 -6.51 -12.80 -1.08
C GLU A 45 -6.78 -13.15 0.38
N TYR A 46 -5.74 -13.41 1.17
CA TYR A 46 -5.88 -13.75 2.58
C TYR A 46 -6.44 -12.60 3.42
N THR A 47 -6.14 -11.34 3.07
CA THR A 47 -6.76 -10.18 3.74
C THR A 47 -8.27 -10.15 3.48
N TRP A 48 -8.68 -10.34 2.22
CA TRP A 48 -10.09 -10.30 1.83
C TRP A 48 -10.88 -11.48 2.38
N LEU A 49 -10.36 -12.70 2.23
CA LEU A 49 -11.02 -13.91 2.73
C LEU A 49 -11.18 -13.87 4.26
N ARG A 50 -10.17 -13.43 5.00
CA ARG A 50 -10.27 -13.30 6.46
C ARG A 50 -11.27 -12.23 6.88
N SER A 51 -11.34 -11.09 6.17
CA SER A 51 -12.35 -10.07 6.40
C SER A 51 -13.76 -10.62 6.18
N LEU A 52 -14.00 -11.32 5.06
CA LEU A 52 -15.29 -11.93 4.75
C LEU A 52 -15.72 -13.01 5.76
N MET A 53 -14.77 -13.80 6.26
CA MET A 53 -15.02 -14.83 7.26
C MET A 53 -15.16 -14.26 8.69
N GLY A 54 -14.92 -12.98 8.92
CA GLY A 54 -14.85 -12.39 10.27
C GLY A 54 -13.72 -13.00 11.13
N LYS A 55 -12.61 -13.42 10.49
CA LYS A 55 -11.44 -14.07 11.13
C LYS A 55 -10.19 -13.20 10.95
N HIS A 56 -10.25 -11.97 11.45
CA HIS A 56 -9.13 -11.03 11.36
C HIS A 56 -7.85 -11.65 11.95
N LYS A 57 -6.75 -11.43 11.30
CA LYS A 57 -5.37 -11.58 11.76
C LYS A 57 -4.60 -10.38 11.26
N ASP A 58 -3.64 -9.90 12.02
CA ASP A 58 -2.83 -8.77 11.61
C ASP A 58 -2.07 -9.03 10.30
N PHE A 59 -1.69 -7.94 9.64
CA PHE A 59 -1.08 -8.02 8.31
C PHE A 59 0.27 -8.73 8.32
N TRP A 60 1.02 -8.70 9.44
CA TRP A 60 2.29 -9.42 9.52
C TRP A 60 2.06 -10.93 9.50
N LYS A 61 1.08 -11.41 10.27
CA LYS A 61 0.71 -12.84 10.26
C LYS A 61 0.23 -13.28 8.88
N ILE A 62 -0.52 -12.44 8.17
CA ILE A 62 -0.94 -12.73 6.79
C ILE A 62 0.26 -12.76 5.85
N THR A 63 1.22 -11.87 6.02
CA THR A 63 2.48 -11.84 5.24
C THR A 63 3.26 -13.14 5.41
N GLU A 64 3.38 -13.63 6.65
CA GLU A 64 4.03 -14.92 6.94
C GLU A 64 3.25 -16.11 6.34
N ASP A 65 1.93 -16.15 6.53
CA ASP A 65 1.09 -17.27 6.05
C ASP A 65 1.13 -17.36 4.52
N SER A 66 1.06 -16.22 3.83
CA SER A 66 1.15 -16.16 2.37
C SER A 66 2.55 -16.53 1.86
N LEU A 67 3.61 -16.09 2.56
CA LEU A 67 4.97 -16.52 2.25
C LEU A 67 5.13 -18.03 2.37
N ASN A 68 4.65 -18.62 3.46
CA ASN A 68 4.71 -20.07 3.68
C ASN A 68 4.05 -20.85 2.52
N LYS A 69 2.88 -20.38 2.03
CA LYS A 69 2.21 -20.96 0.87
C LYS A 69 3.06 -20.81 -0.39
N SER A 70 3.57 -19.61 -0.64
CA SER A 70 4.35 -19.29 -1.83
C SER A 70 5.64 -20.11 -1.91
N MET A 71 6.37 -20.23 -0.80
CA MET A 71 7.60 -21.03 -0.71
C MET A 71 7.32 -22.51 -1.04
N LYS A 72 6.20 -23.06 -0.57
CA LYS A 72 5.81 -24.44 -0.90
C LYS A 72 5.50 -24.61 -2.39
N VAL A 73 4.75 -23.66 -2.99
CA VAL A 73 4.36 -23.71 -4.42
C VAL A 73 5.60 -23.63 -5.33
N PHE A 74 6.51 -22.73 -5.01
CA PHE A 74 7.73 -22.51 -5.80
C PHE A 74 8.91 -23.36 -5.37
N LYS A 75 8.75 -24.23 -4.37
CA LYS A 75 9.79 -25.11 -3.82
C LYS A 75 11.03 -24.33 -3.37
N ILE A 76 10.82 -23.16 -2.76
CA ILE A 76 11.88 -22.35 -2.18
C ILE A 76 12.29 -22.93 -0.84
N ASP A 77 13.61 -23.01 -0.58
CA ASP A 77 14.14 -23.54 0.66
C ASP A 77 13.66 -22.77 1.89
N SER A 78 13.25 -23.48 2.92
CA SER A 78 12.69 -22.90 4.15
C SER A 78 13.68 -22.00 4.91
N SER A 79 14.99 -22.19 4.73
CA SER A 79 16.03 -21.34 5.31
C SER A 79 15.93 -19.88 4.85
N MET A 80 15.37 -19.61 3.65
CA MET A 80 15.18 -18.28 3.11
C MET A 80 14.04 -17.49 3.78
N LYS A 81 13.16 -18.17 4.51
CA LYS A 81 11.98 -17.53 5.11
C LYS A 81 12.33 -16.31 5.94
N LYS A 82 13.30 -16.45 6.84
CA LYS A 82 13.72 -15.36 7.72
C LYS A 82 14.24 -14.17 6.93
N GLN A 83 15.08 -14.42 5.94
CA GLN A 83 15.67 -13.36 5.09
C GLN A 83 14.59 -12.60 4.33
N LEU A 84 13.64 -13.29 3.70
CA LEU A 84 12.56 -12.67 2.95
C LEU A 84 11.66 -11.82 3.86
N LEU A 85 11.33 -12.31 5.06
CA LEU A 85 10.54 -11.57 6.04
C LEU A 85 11.29 -10.34 6.58
N ASP A 86 12.57 -10.45 6.86
CA ASP A 86 13.38 -9.32 7.32
C ASP A 86 13.49 -8.25 6.22
N LEU A 87 13.66 -8.64 4.96
CA LEU A 87 13.66 -7.71 3.82
C LEU A 87 12.29 -7.06 3.59
N TYR A 88 11.19 -7.78 3.87
CA TYR A 88 9.84 -7.22 3.76
C TYR A 88 9.59 -6.07 4.74
N LYS A 89 10.26 -6.05 5.88
CA LYS A 89 10.17 -4.95 6.86
C LYS A 89 10.85 -3.66 6.39
N ILE A 90 11.78 -3.76 5.44
CA ILE A 90 12.60 -2.65 4.94
C ILE A 90 12.51 -2.49 3.43
N LEU A 91 11.31 -2.70 2.86
CA LEU A 91 11.06 -2.45 1.45
C LEU A 91 11.55 -1.06 1.03
N GLN A 92 12.07 -0.96 -0.19
CA GLN A 92 12.53 0.31 -0.72
C GLN A 92 11.37 1.16 -1.22
N THR A 93 11.51 2.48 -1.12
CA THR A 93 10.59 3.40 -1.80
C THR A 93 10.86 3.46 -3.29
N PHE A 94 9.83 3.83 -4.06
CA PHE A 94 10.08 4.30 -5.42
C PHE A 94 10.92 5.58 -5.40
N PRO A 95 11.78 5.81 -6.41
CA PRO A 95 12.78 6.89 -6.39
C PRO A 95 12.23 8.28 -6.15
N GLU A 96 11.06 8.58 -6.70
CA GLU A 96 10.44 9.90 -6.66
C GLU A 96 9.66 10.23 -5.38
N VAL A 97 9.42 9.24 -4.51
CA VAL A 97 8.55 9.38 -3.32
C VAL A 97 9.02 10.52 -2.43
N LYS A 98 10.28 10.53 -2.05
CA LYS A 98 10.83 11.51 -1.10
C LYS A 98 10.70 12.95 -1.61
N ASP A 99 11.02 13.17 -2.87
CA ASP A 99 10.94 14.51 -3.47
C ASP A 99 9.49 14.99 -3.62
N THR A 100 8.57 14.08 -3.95
CA THR A 100 7.14 14.38 -4.01
C THR A 100 6.61 14.78 -2.62
N LEU A 101 6.91 14.00 -1.59
CA LEU A 101 6.49 14.31 -0.21
C LEU A 101 7.05 15.67 0.26
N LYS A 102 8.30 15.98 -0.06
CA LYS A 102 8.92 17.27 0.25
C LYS A 102 8.18 18.44 -0.40
N LYS A 103 7.79 18.31 -1.68
CA LYS A 103 7.01 19.32 -2.41
C LYS A 103 5.63 19.51 -1.77
N LEU A 104 4.93 18.43 -1.41
CA LEU A 104 3.63 18.48 -0.77
C LEU A 104 3.69 19.15 0.61
N LYS A 105 4.69 18.83 1.42
CA LYS A 105 4.90 19.49 2.73
C LYS A 105 5.16 20.99 2.57
N LYS A 106 5.97 21.40 1.58
CA LYS A 106 6.20 22.83 1.27
C LYS A 106 4.90 23.57 0.96
N ASN A 107 3.94 22.89 0.30
CA ASN A 107 2.61 23.42 0.00
C ASN A 107 1.62 23.28 1.16
N LYS A 108 2.08 22.88 2.36
CA LYS A 108 1.32 22.80 3.62
C LYS A 108 0.14 21.81 3.58
N TYR A 109 0.20 20.78 2.74
CA TYR A 109 -0.76 19.69 2.80
C TYR A 109 -0.53 18.83 4.05
N LYS A 110 -1.62 18.36 4.64
CA LYS A 110 -1.58 17.30 5.64
C LYS A 110 -1.37 15.97 4.94
N LEU A 111 -0.32 15.23 5.30
CA LEU A 111 0.07 13.99 4.65
C LEU A 111 -0.13 12.80 5.59
N ALA A 112 -0.79 11.75 5.09
CA ALA A 112 -0.94 10.52 5.84
C ALA A 112 -0.73 9.29 4.98
N ILE A 113 -0.32 8.20 5.62
CA ILE A 113 -0.43 6.85 5.08
C ILE A 113 -1.73 6.24 5.60
N LEU A 114 -2.47 5.54 4.73
CA LEU A 114 -3.57 4.64 5.10
C LEU A 114 -3.29 3.27 4.49
N SER A 115 -3.02 2.27 5.31
CA SER A 115 -2.49 1.00 4.83
C SER A 115 -3.09 -0.22 5.53
N ASN A 116 -3.02 -1.36 4.82
CA ASN A 116 -3.28 -2.69 5.38
C ASN A 116 -2.18 -3.15 6.36
N GLY A 117 -1.00 -2.53 6.32
CA GLY A 117 0.13 -2.89 7.18
C GLY A 117 -0.13 -2.61 8.66
N THR A 118 0.51 -3.42 9.54
CA THR A 118 0.49 -3.15 10.98
C THR A 118 1.21 -1.85 11.31
N PRO A 119 0.89 -1.19 12.44
CA PRO A 119 1.60 0.04 12.85
C PRO A 119 3.12 -0.16 12.96
N SER A 120 3.58 -1.31 13.47
CA SER A 120 5.02 -1.61 13.59
C SER A 120 5.70 -1.70 12.23
N LEU A 121 5.13 -2.47 11.29
CA LEU A 121 5.67 -2.58 9.93
C LEU A 121 5.73 -1.24 9.21
N LEU A 122 4.66 -0.45 9.28
CA LEU A 122 4.62 0.85 8.63
C LEU A 122 5.65 1.82 9.22
N ASN A 123 5.84 1.81 10.54
CA ASN A 123 6.87 2.60 11.19
C ASN A 123 8.29 2.17 10.78
N GLU A 124 8.55 0.86 10.71
CA GLU A 124 9.85 0.35 10.23
C GLU A 124 10.14 0.80 8.80
N LEU A 125 9.14 0.71 7.89
CA LEU A 125 9.27 1.17 6.50
C LEU A 125 9.53 2.67 6.40
N VAL A 126 8.81 3.48 7.15
CA VAL A 126 8.95 4.94 7.14
C VAL A 126 10.30 5.37 7.72
N ILE A 127 10.76 4.72 8.79
CA ILE A 127 12.06 5.01 9.42
C ILE A 127 13.21 4.59 8.51
N SER A 128 13.20 3.34 8.00
CA SER A 128 14.28 2.79 7.17
C SER A 128 14.49 3.57 5.86
N ASN A 129 13.44 4.24 5.37
CA ASN A 129 13.49 5.08 4.17
C ASN A 129 13.64 6.59 4.46
N ASN A 130 13.85 7.00 5.71
CA ASN A 130 13.96 8.41 6.13
C ASN A 130 12.75 9.26 5.70
N LEU A 131 11.54 8.74 5.91
CA LEU A 131 10.28 9.41 5.56
C LEU A 131 9.47 9.90 6.76
N LYS A 132 9.93 9.65 7.99
CA LYS A 132 9.17 9.93 9.23
C LYS A 132 8.67 11.37 9.31
N ASP A 133 9.51 12.33 8.95
CA ASP A 133 9.21 13.76 9.10
C ASP A 133 8.24 14.31 8.04
N PHE A 134 7.92 13.51 7.02
CA PHE A 134 6.96 13.92 5.99
C PHE A 134 5.52 13.65 6.36
N PHE A 135 5.25 12.60 7.13
CA PHE A 135 3.87 12.21 7.44
C PHE A 135 3.40 12.80 8.78
N ASP A 136 2.21 13.37 8.75
CA ASP A 136 1.52 13.81 9.96
C ASP A 136 0.92 12.63 10.72
N ASP A 137 0.48 11.57 9.98
CA ASP A 137 -0.07 10.35 10.59
C ASP A 137 0.24 9.10 9.72
N ILE A 138 0.38 7.96 10.39
CA ILE A 138 0.47 6.63 9.79
C ILE A 138 -0.73 5.83 10.31
N LEU A 139 -1.72 5.64 9.44
CA LEU A 139 -3.01 5.03 9.77
C LEU A 139 -3.03 3.57 9.30
N SER A 140 -3.39 2.68 10.21
CA SER A 140 -3.45 1.23 9.96
C SER A 140 -4.88 0.71 10.03
N VAL A 141 -5.19 -0.30 9.22
CA VAL A 141 -6.45 -1.04 9.27
C VAL A 141 -6.67 -1.77 10.59
N GLU A 142 -5.60 -1.98 11.38
CA GLU A 142 -5.68 -2.64 12.68
C GLU A 142 -6.62 -1.89 13.65
N GLU A 143 -6.83 -0.58 13.44
CA GLU A 143 -7.80 0.23 14.22
C GLU A 143 -9.24 -0.27 14.06
N VAL A 144 -9.57 -0.91 12.94
CA VAL A 144 -10.94 -1.33 12.60
C VAL A 144 -11.07 -2.84 12.34
N GLU A 145 -10.00 -3.59 12.53
CA GLU A 145 -9.93 -5.06 12.41
C GLU A 145 -10.55 -5.62 11.13
N THR A 146 -10.41 -4.87 10.03
CA THR A 146 -10.82 -5.30 8.68
C THR A 146 -9.92 -4.63 7.65
N TYR A 147 -9.85 -5.19 6.44
CA TYR A 147 -8.96 -4.75 5.39
C TYR A 147 -9.64 -3.88 4.34
N LYS A 148 -8.86 -3.07 3.61
CA LYS A 148 -9.31 -2.46 2.36
C LYS A 148 -9.79 -3.57 1.41
N PRO A 149 -10.85 -3.35 0.62
CA PRO A 149 -11.54 -2.09 0.38
C PRO A 149 -12.76 -1.82 1.27
N HIS A 150 -12.82 -2.35 2.49
CA HIS A 150 -13.96 -2.12 3.39
C HIS A 150 -14.07 -0.64 3.79
N SER A 151 -15.28 -0.06 3.75
CA SER A 151 -15.54 1.37 3.98
C SER A 151 -15.09 1.89 5.36
N LYS A 152 -15.10 1.03 6.40
CA LYS A 152 -14.57 1.38 7.73
C LYS A 152 -13.13 1.86 7.68
N VAL A 153 -12.31 1.29 6.78
CA VAL A 153 -10.90 1.65 6.63
C VAL A 153 -10.77 3.08 6.10
N TYR A 154 -11.50 3.41 5.04
CA TYR A 154 -11.48 4.78 4.48
C TYR A 154 -12.12 5.81 5.42
N ASN A 155 -12.89 5.39 6.44
CA ASN A 155 -13.43 6.28 7.44
C ASN A 155 -12.39 6.73 8.51
N ILE A 156 -11.25 6.06 8.63
CA ILE A 156 -10.20 6.38 9.62
C ILE A 156 -9.69 7.83 9.45
N PRO A 157 -9.21 8.26 8.25
CA PRO A 157 -8.77 9.65 8.06
C PRO A 157 -9.89 10.68 8.28
N ILE A 158 -11.13 10.34 7.94
CA ILE A 158 -12.28 11.23 8.13
C ILE A 158 -12.51 11.53 9.61
N LYS A 159 -12.54 10.49 10.43
CA LYS A 159 -12.65 10.62 11.89
C LYS A 159 -11.46 11.36 12.48
N LYS A 160 -10.24 10.98 12.08
CA LYS A 160 -8.99 11.54 12.60
C LYS A 160 -8.90 13.05 12.35
N TYR A 161 -9.23 13.50 11.14
CA TYR A 161 -9.04 14.88 10.73
C TYR A 161 -10.32 15.73 10.79
N GLN A 162 -11.46 15.13 11.08
CA GLN A 162 -12.77 15.79 11.12
C GLN A 162 -13.06 16.57 9.81
N ILE A 163 -12.81 15.94 8.66
CA ILE A 163 -12.98 16.49 7.32
C ILE A 163 -14.02 15.72 6.53
N LYS A 164 -14.51 16.33 5.43
CA LYS A 164 -15.44 15.66 4.52
C LYS A 164 -14.69 14.73 3.56
N LYS A 165 -15.33 13.67 3.07
CA LYS A 165 -14.77 12.70 2.14
C LYS A 165 -14.12 13.35 0.92
N ASN A 166 -14.80 14.31 0.28
CA ASN A 166 -14.30 15.04 -0.88
C ASN A 166 -13.21 16.08 -0.59
N GLN A 167 -12.74 16.18 0.64
CA GLN A 167 -11.55 16.96 1.03
C GLN A 167 -10.29 16.09 1.17
N VAL A 168 -10.44 14.78 0.96
CA VAL A 168 -9.32 13.83 0.88
C VAL A 168 -8.94 13.64 -0.58
N LEU A 169 -7.66 13.79 -0.89
CA LEU A 169 -7.06 13.28 -2.10
C LEU A 169 -6.35 11.97 -1.75
N TYR A 170 -6.82 10.88 -2.33
CA TYR A 170 -6.30 9.54 -2.07
C TYR A 170 -5.48 9.05 -3.25
N LEU A 171 -4.30 8.46 -2.99
CA LEU A 171 -3.43 7.93 -4.01
C LEU A 171 -3.13 6.46 -3.74
N SER A 172 -3.35 5.62 -4.74
CA SER A 172 -2.98 4.21 -4.69
C SER A 172 -2.54 3.71 -6.07
N ALA A 173 -1.58 2.78 -6.10
CA ALA A 173 -1.22 2.04 -7.31
C ALA A 173 -2.12 0.82 -7.51
N ASN A 174 -2.82 0.38 -6.47
CA ASN A 174 -3.70 -0.77 -6.52
C ASN A 174 -5.09 -0.34 -7.03
N SER A 175 -5.51 -0.81 -8.23
CA SER A 175 -6.78 -0.44 -8.88
C SER A 175 -8.00 -0.76 -8.02
N TRP A 176 -8.02 -1.92 -7.35
CA TRP A 176 -9.07 -2.30 -6.40
C TRP A 176 -9.17 -1.35 -5.19
N ASP A 177 -8.06 -0.80 -4.70
CA ASP A 177 -8.02 0.16 -3.60
C ASP A 177 -8.49 1.55 -4.06
N VAL A 178 -8.13 1.95 -5.30
CA VAL A 178 -8.67 3.14 -5.97
C VAL A 178 -10.19 3.04 -6.10
N SER A 179 -10.69 1.88 -6.55
CA SER A 179 -12.13 1.62 -6.65
C SER A 179 -12.82 1.71 -5.29
N GLY A 180 -12.25 1.10 -4.25
CA GLY A 180 -12.79 1.15 -2.90
C GLY A 180 -12.84 2.56 -2.31
N ALA A 181 -11.77 3.32 -2.45
CA ALA A 181 -11.66 4.70 -1.97
C ALA A 181 -12.59 5.65 -2.75
N GLY A 182 -12.70 5.47 -4.07
CA GLY A 182 -13.58 6.25 -4.93
C GLY A 182 -15.05 6.00 -4.64
N ASN A 183 -15.46 4.74 -4.53
CA ASN A 183 -16.82 4.36 -4.14
C ASN A 183 -17.18 4.84 -2.73
N TYR A 184 -16.18 4.94 -1.83
CA TYR A 184 -16.39 5.55 -0.51
C TYR A 184 -16.65 7.05 -0.59
N GLY A 185 -16.21 7.73 -1.67
CA GLY A 185 -16.44 9.15 -1.94
C GLY A 185 -15.21 10.06 -1.80
N TYR A 186 -14.00 9.50 -1.89
CA TYR A 186 -12.77 10.27 -1.97
C TYR A 186 -12.53 10.82 -3.38
N ASN A 187 -11.74 11.90 -3.48
CA ASN A 187 -11.06 12.21 -4.72
C ASN A 187 -9.86 11.29 -4.84
N VAL A 188 -9.74 10.54 -5.94
CA VAL A 188 -8.69 9.53 -6.08
C VAL A 188 -7.84 9.80 -7.32
N ILE A 189 -6.55 9.47 -7.21
CA ILE A 189 -5.61 9.40 -8.32
C ILE A 189 -5.07 7.98 -8.37
N TRP A 190 -5.16 7.36 -9.53
CA TRP A 190 -4.53 6.06 -9.76
C TRP A 190 -3.08 6.23 -10.18
N VAL A 191 -2.16 5.63 -9.43
CA VAL A 191 -0.73 5.63 -9.72
C VAL A 191 -0.39 4.36 -10.51
N ASN A 192 -0.67 4.35 -11.81
CA ASN A 192 -0.51 3.19 -12.70
C ASN A 192 0.94 3.01 -13.17
N ARG A 193 1.81 2.57 -12.25
CA ARG A 193 3.25 2.38 -12.51
C ARG A 193 3.52 1.33 -13.57
N ASN A 194 2.71 0.29 -13.61
CA ASN A 194 2.93 -0.89 -14.45
C ASN A 194 2.12 -0.86 -15.76
N LYS A 195 1.40 0.24 -16.03
CA LYS A 195 0.56 0.41 -17.24
C LYS A 195 -0.44 -0.75 -17.43
N ILE A 196 -1.03 -1.19 -16.31
CA ILE A 196 -2.05 -2.25 -16.33
C ILE A 196 -3.43 -1.66 -16.70
N ILE A 197 -4.35 -2.56 -17.07
CA ILE A 197 -5.76 -2.19 -17.27
C ILE A 197 -6.42 -2.02 -15.90
N PHE A 198 -7.28 -1.00 -15.77
CA PHE A 198 -8.03 -0.76 -14.53
C PHE A 198 -9.11 -1.82 -14.32
N ASP A 199 -9.35 -2.18 -13.05
CA ASP A 199 -10.37 -3.18 -12.71
C ASP A 199 -11.80 -2.70 -13.05
N GLU A 200 -12.67 -3.63 -13.45
CA GLU A 200 -14.09 -3.39 -13.70
C GLU A 200 -14.89 -3.55 -12.39
N LEU A 201 -14.71 -2.58 -11.46
CA LEU A 201 -15.32 -2.57 -10.11
C LEU A 201 -16.25 -1.35 -9.91
N ASP A 202 -17.07 -1.03 -10.93
CA ASP A 202 -18.07 0.06 -10.92
C ASP A 202 -17.53 1.44 -10.53
N TYR A 203 -16.23 1.66 -10.71
CA TYR A 203 -15.55 2.94 -10.49
C TYR A 203 -14.47 3.17 -11.54
N LYS A 204 -14.39 4.41 -12.04
CA LYS A 204 -13.29 4.82 -12.93
C LYS A 204 -12.61 6.06 -12.35
N PRO A 205 -11.28 6.03 -12.11
CA PRO A 205 -10.56 7.19 -11.62
C PRO A 205 -10.60 8.33 -12.66
N LYS A 206 -10.78 9.56 -12.19
CA LYS A 206 -10.75 10.75 -13.06
C LYS A 206 -9.34 11.09 -13.51
N ASN A 207 -8.35 10.74 -12.69
CA ASN A 207 -6.95 11.02 -12.94
C ASN A 207 -6.12 9.75 -12.79
N GLU A 208 -5.25 9.53 -13.76
CA GLU A 208 -4.24 8.48 -13.78
C GLU A 208 -2.87 9.15 -13.98
N ILE A 209 -1.88 8.69 -13.22
CA ILE A 209 -0.47 9.09 -13.36
C ILE A 209 0.41 7.84 -13.38
N LYS A 210 1.55 7.90 -14.05
CA LYS A 210 2.51 6.78 -14.12
C LYS A 210 3.53 6.83 -12.98
N SER A 211 3.71 7.99 -12.40
CA SER A 211 4.65 8.25 -11.30
C SER A 211 4.16 9.40 -10.44
N LEU A 212 4.51 9.40 -9.16
CA LEU A 212 4.20 10.52 -8.26
C LEU A 212 4.87 11.84 -8.66
N ASN A 213 5.85 11.83 -9.59
CA ASN A 213 6.41 13.05 -10.18
C ASN A 213 5.36 13.91 -10.87
N GLU A 214 4.31 13.29 -11.43
CA GLU A 214 3.24 13.97 -12.14
C GLU A 214 2.19 14.60 -11.20
N LEU A 215 2.21 14.24 -9.90
CA LEU A 215 1.19 14.66 -8.95
C LEU A 215 1.04 16.18 -8.85
N MET A 216 2.17 16.89 -8.83
CA MET A 216 2.16 18.35 -8.61
C MET A 216 1.49 19.14 -9.73
N SER A 217 1.37 18.59 -10.94
CA SER A 217 0.64 19.21 -12.06
C SER A 217 -0.89 19.07 -11.94
N LEU A 218 -1.38 18.24 -11.03
CA LEU A 218 -2.81 17.98 -10.81
C LEU A 218 -3.35 18.70 -9.56
N LEU A 219 -2.47 19.37 -8.78
CA LEU A 219 -2.81 20.09 -7.54
C LEU A 219 -2.81 21.59 -7.73
#